data_f802ce01eb19d49f729e47f757dfe85f
#
_entry.id   f802ce01eb19d49f729e47f757dfe85f
#
_cell.length_a   1.000
_cell.length_b   1.000
_cell.length_c   1.000
_cell.angle_alpha   90.00
_cell.angle_beta   90.00
_cell.angle_gamma   90.00
#
_symmetry.space_group_name_H-M   'P 1'
#
loop_
_entity.id
_entity.type
_entity.pdbx_description
1 polymer ?
#
loop_
_entity_poly.entity_id
_entity_poly.type
_entity_poly.pdbx_seq_one_letter_code
_entity_poly.pdbx_strand_id
1 'polypeptide(L)'
;MMTVRIATYEDVEQLHNLHFKLNRHRHQLQPKNFQGKSVDEGWIKDNIKSTHRDYFVLEVGGEIRGMALIEMLENYSIPGSVKYRYLNILDFMIESELDLDTYGHQLLKAIRRWGKDRYLSYIQLNELANDVKKIDFFAKEQLAVTQQTFKCVI
;
A
#
# COMPACT_ATOMS: atom_id res chain seq x y z
N MET A 1 -9.12 -9.44 -18.36
CA MET A 1 -8.86 -8.00 -18.52
C MET A 1 -8.56 -7.39 -17.16
N MET A 2 -7.59 -6.52 -17.11
CA MET A 2 -7.13 -5.89 -15.87
C MET A 2 -7.38 -4.37 -15.93
N THR A 3 -7.86 -3.82 -14.83
CA THR A 3 -8.11 -2.37 -14.68
C THR A 3 -7.61 -1.91 -13.30
N VAL A 4 -6.95 -0.77 -13.25
CA VAL A 4 -6.59 -0.10 -11.98
C VAL A 4 -7.41 1.19 -11.88
N ARG A 5 -8.08 1.37 -10.76
CA ARG A 5 -8.93 2.55 -10.51
C ARG A 5 -8.96 2.91 -9.02
N ILE A 6 -9.53 4.06 -8.72
CA ILE A 6 -9.82 4.48 -7.34
C ILE A 6 -11.04 3.70 -6.84
N ALA A 7 -11.01 3.32 -5.56
CA ALA A 7 -12.10 2.59 -4.92
C ALA A 7 -13.33 3.47 -4.68
N THR A 8 -14.48 2.81 -4.66
CA THR A 8 -15.76 3.41 -4.24
C THR A 8 -16.33 2.64 -3.04
N TYR A 9 -17.44 3.11 -2.48
CA TYR A 9 -18.09 2.40 -1.36
C TYR A 9 -18.56 0.99 -1.73
N GLU A 10 -18.79 0.72 -3.00
CA GLU A 10 -19.17 -0.62 -3.47
C GLU A 10 -18.04 -1.63 -3.31
N ASP A 11 -16.82 -1.17 -3.15
CA ASP A 11 -15.64 -2.03 -3.01
C ASP A 11 -15.34 -2.43 -1.56
N VAL A 12 -16.06 -1.90 -0.58
CA VAL A 12 -15.73 -2.05 0.84
C VAL A 12 -15.64 -3.52 1.26
N GLU A 13 -16.58 -4.36 0.84
CA GLU A 13 -16.58 -5.77 1.20
C GLU A 13 -15.34 -6.50 0.66
N GLN A 14 -14.99 -6.28 -0.60
CA GLN A 14 -13.81 -6.88 -1.21
C GLN A 14 -12.52 -6.34 -0.59
N LEU A 15 -12.46 -5.03 -0.30
CA LEU A 15 -11.32 -4.44 0.42
C LEU A 15 -11.16 -5.03 1.82
N HIS A 16 -12.26 -5.24 2.52
CA HIS A 16 -12.24 -5.90 3.83
C HIS A 16 -11.59 -7.29 3.75
N ASN A 17 -11.93 -8.06 2.74
CA ASN A 17 -11.35 -9.39 2.51
C ASN A 17 -9.86 -9.31 2.16
N LEU A 18 -9.43 -8.33 1.37
CA LEU A 18 -8.02 -8.14 1.04
C LEU A 18 -7.21 -7.70 2.26
N HIS A 19 -7.76 -6.84 3.11
CA HIS A 19 -7.12 -6.47 4.38
C HIS A 19 -6.94 -7.68 5.30
N PHE A 20 -7.92 -8.58 5.33
CA PHE A 20 -7.78 -9.81 6.09
C PHE A 20 -6.61 -10.66 5.57
N LYS A 21 -6.52 -10.86 4.26
CA LYS A 21 -5.43 -11.62 3.63
C LYS A 21 -4.07 -10.98 3.88
N LEU A 22 -3.98 -9.67 3.78
CA LEU A 22 -2.75 -8.92 4.03
C LEU A 22 -2.30 -9.05 5.49
N ASN A 23 -3.21 -8.85 6.43
CA ASN A 23 -2.88 -8.93 7.86
C ASN A 23 -2.56 -10.35 8.29
N ARG A 24 -3.22 -11.34 7.70
CA ARG A 24 -2.86 -12.75 7.92
C ARG A 24 -1.44 -13.04 7.44
N HIS A 25 -1.06 -12.54 6.28
CA HIS A 25 0.29 -12.68 5.74
C HIS A 25 1.32 -12.01 6.65
N ARG A 26 1.03 -10.78 7.11
CA ARG A 26 1.88 -10.06 8.08
C ARG A 26 2.03 -10.82 9.39
N HIS A 27 0.94 -11.38 9.89
CA HIS A 27 0.96 -12.19 11.10
C HIS A 27 1.84 -13.44 10.94
N GLN A 28 1.78 -14.10 9.78
CA GLN A 28 2.64 -15.25 9.49
C GLN A 28 4.12 -14.88 9.50
N LEU A 29 4.47 -13.69 9.01
CA LEU A 29 5.85 -13.20 8.97
C LEU A 29 6.35 -12.69 10.31
N GLN A 30 5.51 -11.95 11.02
CA GLN A 30 5.85 -11.30 12.30
C GLN A 30 4.68 -11.41 13.29
N PRO A 31 4.46 -12.60 13.88
CA PRO A 31 3.27 -12.85 14.70
C PRO A 31 3.21 -12.03 15.98
N LYS A 32 4.33 -11.52 16.47
CA LYS A 32 4.36 -10.66 17.67
C LYS A 32 3.99 -9.21 17.37
N ASN A 33 3.99 -8.81 16.08
CA ASN A 33 3.73 -7.44 15.67
C ASN A 33 2.35 -7.26 15.03
N PHE A 34 1.75 -8.32 14.50
CA PHE A 34 0.50 -8.24 13.74
C PHE A 34 -0.52 -9.25 14.21
N GLN A 35 -1.77 -8.82 14.29
CA GLN A 35 -2.92 -9.70 14.45
C GLN A 35 -3.38 -10.19 13.07
N GLY A 36 -3.74 -11.46 12.95
CA GLY A 36 -4.24 -12.01 11.70
C GLY A 36 -5.71 -11.70 11.44
N LYS A 37 -6.12 -10.44 11.62
CA LYS A 37 -7.51 -9.98 11.52
C LYS A 37 -7.64 -8.91 10.46
N SER A 38 -8.84 -8.78 9.90
CA SER A 38 -9.17 -7.65 9.04
C SER A 38 -9.33 -6.37 9.85
N VAL A 39 -9.61 -5.28 9.14
CA VAL A 39 -9.91 -3.96 9.70
C VAL A 39 -11.42 -3.73 9.66
N ASP A 40 -11.92 -2.78 10.43
CA ASP A 40 -13.35 -2.43 10.40
C ASP A 40 -13.75 -1.83 9.05
N GLU A 41 -14.92 -2.21 8.57
CA GLU A 41 -15.47 -1.62 7.34
C GLU A 41 -15.66 -0.11 7.45
N GLY A 42 -16.01 0.40 8.64
CA GLY A 42 -16.10 1.83 8.91
C GLY A 42 -14.78 2.56 8.66
N TRP A 43 -13.67 1.95 9.07
CA TRP A 43 -12.34 2.49 8.83
C TRP A 43 -12.02 2.54 7.32
N ILE A 44 -12.41 1.49 6.56
CA ILE A 44 -12.25 1.47 5.11
C ILE A 44 -13.05 2.61 4.47
N LYS A 45 -14.32 2.78 4.87
CA LYS A 45 -15.18 3.87 4.38
C LYS A 45 -14.58 5.25 4.67
N ASP A 46 -14.02 5.43 5.87
CA ASP A 46 -13.36 6.68 6.26
C ASP A 46 -12.18 7.00 5.35
N ASN A 47 -11.39 6.00 4.98
CA ASN A 47 -10.29 6.17 4.03
C ASN A 47 -10.78 6.55 2.64
N ILE A 48 -11.86 5.93 2.16
CA ILE A 48 -12.42 6.23 0.84
C ILE A 48 -12.91 7.68 0.75
N LYS A 49 -13.55 8.20 1.80
CA LYS A 49 -14.06 9.57 1.81
C LYS A 49 -13.06 10.62 2.28
N SER A 50 -11.88 10.22 2.70
CA SER A 50 -10.84 11.13 3.20
C SER A 50 -10.35 12.06 2.09
N THR A 51 -9.95 13.29 2.47
CA THR A 51 -9.29 14.23 1.55
C THR A 51 -7.80 13.95 1.38
N HIS A 52 -7.22 13.09 2.24
CA HIS A 52 -5.77 12.80 2.25
C HIS A 52 -5.44 11.35 1.92
N ARG A 53 -6.43 10.45 1.97
CA ARG A 53 -6.26 9.03 1.72
C ARG A 53 -7.16 8.55 0.60
N ASP A 54 -6.71 7.50 -0.08
CA ASP A 54 -7.49 6.81 -1.10
C ASP A 54 -7.02 5.39 -1.26
N TYR A 55 -7.86 4.55 -1.86
CA TYR A 55 -7.46 3.22 -2.29
C TYR A 55 -7.37 3.18 -3.81
N PHE A 56 -6.28 2.60 -4.30
CA PHE A 56 -6.24 2.05 -5.65
C PHE A 56 -6.65 0.59 -5.58
N VAL A 57 -7.52 0.18 -6.48
CA VAL A 57 -7.92 -1.23 -6.62
C VAL A 57 -7.55 -1.74 -7.99
N LEU A 58 -7.10 -2.99 -8.02
CA LEU A 58 -6.77 -3.70 -9.25
C LEU A 58 -7.85 -4.75 -9.48
N GLU A 59 -8.61 -4.58 -10.55
CA GLU A 59 -9.64 -5.53 -10.98
C GLU A 59 -9.08 -6.47 -12.03
N VAL A 60 -9.37 -7.75 -11.85
CA VAL A 60 -9.09 -8.79 -12.84
C VAL A 60 -10.35 -9.62 -13.00
N GLY A 61 -10.91 -9.65 -14.21
CA GLY A 61 -12.13 -10.41 -14.44
C GLY A 61 -13.34 -9.95 -13.63
N GLY A 62 -13.43 -8.65 -13.35
CA GLY A 62 -14.54 -8.06 -12.58
C GLY A 62 -14.41 -8.18 -11.06
N GLU A 63 -13.33 -8.80 -10.56
CA GLU A 63 -13.07 -8.94 -9.12
C GLU A 63 -11.85 -8.12 -8.71
N ILE A 64 -11.89 -7.57 -7.50
CA ILE A 64 -10.74 -6.88 -6.93
C ILE A 64 -9.74 -7.91 -6.42
N ARG A 65 -8.58 -7.95 -7.04
CA ARG A 65 -7.51 -8.91 -6.78
C ARG A 65 -6.23 -8.27 -6.24
N GLY A 66 -6.23 -6.97 -6.09
CA GLY A 66 -5.12 -6.20 -5.51
C GLY A 66 -5.58 -4.84 -5.04
N MET A 67 -4.80 -4.25 -4.14
CA MET A 67 -5.09 -2.91 -3.62
C MET A 67 -3.84 -2.20 -3.14
N ALA A 68 -3.93 -0.89 -3.06
CA ALA A 68 -2.99 -0.05 -2.32
C ALA A 68 -3.75 1.03 -1.58
N LEU A 69 -3.47 1.20 -0.30
CA LEU A 69 -3.94 2.34 0.48
C LEU A 69 -2.84 3.39 0.49
N ILE A 70 -3.18 4.58 0.02
CA ILE A 70 -2.22 5.68 -0.09
C ILE A 70 -2.66 6.87 0.77
N GLU A 71 -1.69 7.69 1.16
CA GLU A 71 -1.95 8.99 1.77
C GLU A 71 -0.97 10.03 1.27
N MET A 72 -1.45 11.27 1.15
CA MET A 72 -0.60 12.42 0.84
C MET A 72 -0.09 13.04 2.13
N LEU A 73 1.21 13.22 2.22
CA LEU A 73 1.88 13.80 3.38
C LEU A 73 2.85 14.90 2.95
N GLU A 74 3.24 15.71 3.92
CA GLU A 74 4.30 16.70 3.77
C GLU A 74 5.21 16.62 4.98
N ASN A 75 6.50 16.84 4.76
CA ASN A 75 7.50 16.79 5.82
C ASN A 75 7.90 18.16 6.37
N TYR A 76 7.04 19.16 6.21
CA TYR A 76 7.35 20.56 6.50
C TYR A 76 7.65 20.83 7.98
N SER A 77 7.14 20.00 8.87
CA SER A 77 7.38 20.15 10.32
C SER A 77 8.65 19.48 10.82
N ILE A 78 9.41 18.78 9.98
CA ILE A 78 10.62 18.07 10.39
C ILE A 78 11.82 19.02 10.31
N PRO A 79 12.44 19.40 11.47
CA PRO A 79 13.59 20.30 11.47
C PRO A 79 14.79 19.70 10.69
N GLY A 80 15.46 20.53 9.91
CA GLY A 80 16.65 20.11 9.16
C GLY A 80 16.37 19.32 7.88
N SER A 81 15.11 19.02 7.59
CA SER A 81 14.72 18.31 6.37
C SER A 81 14.52 19.26 5.19
N VAL A 82 14.84 18.80 4.00
CA VAL A 82 14.38 19.44 2.76
C VAL A 82 12.86 19.31 2.69
N LYS A 83 12.17 20.42 2.44
CA LYS A 83 10.70 20.45 2.46
C LYS A 83 10.14 19.92 1.15
N TYR A 84 9.24 18.93 1.24
CA TYR A 84 8.55 18.35 0.08
C TYR A 84 7.22 17.74 0.49
N ARG A 85 6.38 17.49 -0.51
CA ARG A 85 5.15 16.71 -0.39
C ARG A 85 5.39 15.34 -1.01
N TYR A 86 4.85 14.30 -0.38
CA TYR A 86 5.07 12.93 -0.84
C TYR A 86 3.83 12.06 -0.66
N LEU A 87 3.85 10.93 -1.34
CA LEU A 87 2.84 9.90 -1.25
C LEU A 87 3.39 8.76 -0.40
N ASN A 88 2.68 8.39 0.65
CA ASN A 88 3.01 7.23 1.47
C ASN A 88 2.04 6.10 1.15
N ILE A 89 2.57 4.95 0.80
CA ILE A 89 1.78 3.74 0.60
C ILE A 89 1.70 3.02 1.94
N LEU A 90 0.52 3.01 2.54
CA LEU A 90 0.27 2.36 3.83
C LEU A 90 0.15 0.85 3.67
N ASP A 91 -0.55 0.41 2.63
CA ASP A 91 -0.78 -0.99 2.33
C ASP A 91 -0.62 -1.20 0.82
N PHE A 92 0.00 -2.31 0.47
CA PHE A 92 0.19 -2.72 -0.93
C PHE A 92 0.05 -4.23 -1.01
N MET A 93 -0.90 -4.71 -1.78
CA MET A 93 -1.20 -6.12 -1.85
C MET A 93 -1.66 -6.55 -3.23
N ILE A 94 -1.10 -7.65 -3.71
CA ILE A 94 -1.59 -8.42 -4.85
C ILE A 94 -1.88 -9.83 -4.33
N GLU A 95 -3.04 -10.40 -4.66
CA GLU A 95 -3.36 -11.77 -4.25
C GLU A 95 -2.30 -12.75 -4.73
N SER A 96 -1.99 -13.74 -3.88
CA SER A 96 -0.86 -14.65 -4.08
C SER A 96 -0.95 -15.50 -5.36
N GLU A 97 -2.15 -15.71 -5.89
CA GLU A 97 -2.37 -16.45 -7.13
C GLU A 97 -1.97 -15.67 -8.38
N LEU A 98 -1.79 -14.34 -8.25
CA LEU A 98 -1.38 -13.48 -9.35
C LEU A 98 0.12 -13.21 -9.30
N ASP A 99 0.71 -12.97 -10.46
CA ASP A 99 2.12 -12.61 -10.54
C ASP A 99 2.35 -11.20 -10.01
N LEU A 100 3.10 -11.10 -8.91
CA LEU A 100 3.39 -9.82 -8.25
C LEU A 100 4.13 -8.86 -9.18
N ASP A 101 5.12 -9.35 -9.93
CA ASP A 101 5.92 -8.49 -10.81
C ASP A 101 5.06 -7.87 -11.92
N THR A 102 4.10 -8.61 -12.47
CA THR A 102 3.22 -8.13 -13.53
C THR A 102 2.13 -7.20 -12.98
N TYR A 103 1.36 -7.67 -12.03
CA TYR A 103 0.20 -6.94 -11.53
C TYR A 103 0.57 -5.84 -10.55
N GLY A 104 1.60 -6.08 -9.73
CA GLY A 104 2.15 -5.05 -8.84
C GLY A 104 2.74 -3.89 -9.62
N HIS A 105 3.40 -4.16 -10.74
CA HIS A 105 3.91 -3.10 -11.63
C HIS A 105 2.78 -2.20 -12.14
N GLN A 106 1.66 -2.79 -12.57
CA GLN A 106 0.53 -2.01 -13.06
C GLN A 106 -0.10 -1.15 -11.98
N LEU A 107 -0.23 -1.71 -10.77
CA LEU A 107 -0.75 -0.96 -9.63
C LEU A 107 0.17 0.21 -9.26
N LEU A 108 1.47 -0.03 -9.16
CA LEU A 108 2.45 0.99 -8.82
C LEU A 108 2.58 2.06 -9.91
N LYS A 109 2.45 1.67 -11.18
CA LYS A 109 2.43 2.61 -12.32
C LYS A 109 1.28 3.61 -12.21
N ALA A 110 0.09 3.13 -11.86
CA ALA A 110 -1.08 4.00 -11.64
C ALA A 110 -0.85 4.96 -10.47
N ILE A 111 -0.25 4.48 -9.39
CA ILE A 111 0.08 5.30 -8.21
C ILE A 111 1.09 6.38 -8.57
N ARG A 112 2.14 6.04 -9.31
CA ARG A 112 3.16 7.02 -9.77
C ARG A 112 2.55 8.12 -10.62
N ARG A 113 1.68 7.75 -11.55
CA ARG A 113 0.98 8.71 -12.40
C ARG A 113 0.11 9.66 -11.57
N TRP A 114 -0.64 9.11 -10.64
CA TRP A 114 -1.48 9.90 -9.74
C TRP A 114 -0.66 10.90 -8.92
N GLY A 115 0.50 10.47 -8.40
CA GLY A 115 1.42 11.33 -7.65
C GLY A 115 2.04 12.41 -8.52
N LYS A 116 2.45 12.07 -9.74
CA LYS A 116 3.00 13.02 -10.71
C LYS A 116 2.00 14.11 -11.08
N ASP A 117 0.74 13.72 -11.30
CA ASP A 117 -0.33 14.68 -11.63
C ASP A 117 -0.59 15.68 -10.50
N ARG A 118 -0.21 15.33 -9.27
CA ARG A 118 -0.36 16.18 -8.07
C ARG A 118 0.95 16.83 -7.60
N TYR A 119 2.00 16.74 -8.43
CA TYR A 119 3.30 17.33 -8.14
C TYR A 119 3.93 16.83 -6.84
N LEU A 120 3.70 15.57 -6.48
CA LEU A 120 4.35 14.94 -5.34
C LEU A 120 5.78 14.53 -5.70
N SER A 121 6.72 14.75 -4.77
CA SER A 121 8.15 14.55 -5.04
C SER A 121 8.60 13.09 -4.94
N TYR A 122 7.96 12.32 -4.05
CA TYR A 122 8.40 10.96 -3.74
C TYR A 122 7.21 10.05 -3.49
N ILE A 123 7.44 8.75 -3.73
CA ILE A 123 6.65 7.65 -3.19
C ILE A 123 7.47 7.00 -2.09
N GLN A 124 6.86 6.77 -0.95
CA GLN A 124 7.48 6.14 0.21
C GLN A 124 6.60 5.01 0.72
N LEU A 125 7.20 3.94 1.21
CA LEU A 125 6.47 2.90 1.92
C LEU A 125 7.39 2.20 2.93
N ASN A 126 6.78 1.54 3.90
CA ASN A 126 7.46 0.64 4.80
C ASN A 126 7.08 -0.79 4.45
N GLU A 127 8.04 -1.70 4.47
CA GLU A 127 7.79 -3.12 4.26
C GLU A 127 8.50 -3.94 5.32
N LEU A 128 7.94 -5.08 5.67
CA LEU A 128 8.55 -5.98 6.65
C LEU A 128 9.87 -6.53 6.10
N ALA A 129 10.91 -6.47 6.92
CA ALA A 129 12.26 -6.88 6.52
C ALA A 129 12.34 -8.35 6.05
N ASN A 130 11.44 -9.20 6.54
CA ASN A 130 11.39 -10.61 6.17
C ASN A 130 10.35 -10.94 5.08
N ASP A 131 9.70 -9.94 4.50
CA ASP A 131 8.89 -10.13 3.30
C ASP A 131 9.78 -9.99 2.05
N VAL A 132 10.59 -10.99 1.80
CA VAL A 132 11.63 -10.98 0.77
C VAL A 132 11.05 -10.77 -0.62
N LYS A 133 9.92 -11.39 -0.91
CA LYS A 133 9.27 -11.29 -2.22
C LYS A 133 8.84 -9.85 -2.54
N LYS A 134 8.24 -9.16 -1.58
CA LYS A 134 7.87 -7.75 -1.75
C LYS A 134 9.08 -6.83 -1.83
N ILE A 135 10.07 -7.05 -0.99
CA ILE A 135 11.31 -6.26 -1.02
C ILE A 135 11.99 -6.37 -2.38
N ASP A 136 12.10 -7.59 -2.93
CA ASP A 136 12.66 -7.80 -4.25
C ASP A 136 11.83 -7.12 -5.34
N PHE A 137 10.50 -7.17 -5.21
CA PHE A 137 9.60 -6.47 -6.13
C PHE A 137 9.85 -4.96 -6.12
N PHE A 138 9.88 -4.34 -4.94
CA PHE A 138 10.10 -2.90 -4.84
C PHE A 138 11.48 -2.47 -5.33
N ALA A 139 12.49 -3.30 -5.13
CA ALA A 139 13.83 -3.06 -5.69
C ALA A 139 13.82 -3.05 -7.23
N LYS A 140 13.11 -3.99 -7.85
CA LYS A 140 12.92 -4.02 -9.30
C LYS A 140 12.16 -2.80 -9.81
N GLU A 141 11.26 -2.26 -9.00
CA GLU A 141 10.51 -1.04 -9.30
C GLU A 141 11.27 0.25 -8.94
N GLN A 142 12.54 0.12 -8.62
CA GLN A 142 13.47 1.23 -8.35
C GLN A 142 13.17 2.02 -7.06
N LEU A 143 12.59 1.36 -6.07
CA LEU A 143 12.47 1.94 -4.74
C LEU A 143 13.68 1.55 -3.91
N ALA A 144 14.49 2.56 -3.53
CA ALA A 144 15.69 2.35 -2.72
C ALA A 144 15.37 2.39 -1.22
N VAL A 145 16.08 1.57 -0.44
CA VAL A 145 15.97 1.62 1.02
C VAL A 145 16.64 2.90 1.52
N THR A 146 15.86 3.73 2.24
CA THR A 146 16.37 5.00 2.80
C THR A 146 16.37 5.02 4.32
N GLN A 147 15.60 4.14 4.97
CA GLN A 147 15.51 4.04 6.42
C GLN A 147 15.38 2.58 6.83
N GLN A 148 15.76 2.29 8.06
CA GLN A 148 15.56 0.98 8.68
C GLN A 148 15.08 1.19 10.11
N THR A 149 14.16 0.32 10.56
CA THR A 149 13.67 0.29 11.93
C THR A 149 14.32 -0.87 12.68
N PHE A 150 14.90 -0.59 13.82
CA PHE A 150 15.52 -1.58 14.70
C PHE A 150 14.69 -1.70 15.98
N LYS A 151 14.50 -2.92 16.44
CA LYS A 151 13.61 -3.20 17.56
C LYS A 151 14.15 -4.37 18.38
N CYS A 152 14.13 -4.23 19.70
CA CYS A 152 14.44 -5.34 20.60
C CYS A 152 13.41 -5.38 21.74
N VAL A 153 13.22 -6.56 22.31
CA VAL A 153 12.39 -6.72 23.52
C VAL A 153 13.18 -6.18 24.72
N ILE A 154 12.52 -5.43 25.60
CA ILE A 154 13.13 -4.87 26.81
C ILE A 154 13.32 -5.96 27.89
#